data_94beec0162645830a2e2a12e9e875236
#
_entry.id   94beec0162645830a2e2a12e9e875236
#
_cell.length_a   1.000
_cell.length_b   1.000
_cell.length_c   1.000
_cell.angle_alpha   90.00
_cell.angle_beta   90.00
_cell.angle_gamma   90.00
#
_symmetry.space_group_name_H-M   'P 1'
#
loop_
_entity.id
_entity.type
_entity.pdbx_description
1 polymer ?
#
loop_
_entity_poly.entity_id
_entity_poly.type
_entity_poly.pdbx_seq_one_letter_code
_entity_poly.pdbx_strand_id
1 'polypeptide(L)'
;GMGISQHIHGTYNARCLISLCLATGHVGRPGSGLHPLRGQNNVQGASDAGLIPMVYPDYQPVADPAARARFEDLWQTKLDSEPGLTVVEITDAIHEGTIKGVYIMGENPAMSDPDLAHTRTALAKLRHLVVQDIFLTETACYADVILPATAWPEKDGTVTNSNRQVQMGRQAVPPPGSAKPDLWIIGEMAKGLGLDWHYHGPEPV
;
A
#
# COMPACT_ATOMS: atom_id res chain seq x y z
N GLY A 1 -9.09 14.86 3.65
CA GLY A 1 -7.84 14.44 3.01
C GLY A 1 -6.63 14.62 3.92
N MET A 2 -5.48 14.27 3.41
CA MET A 2 -4.21 14.23 4.18
C MET A 2 -3.71 15.60 4.62
N GLY A 3 -4.18 16.71 4.02
CA GLY A 3 -3.85 18.07 4.45
C GLY A 3 -4.24 18.41 5.89
N ILE A 4 -5.14 17.66 6.52
CA ILE A 4 -5.49 17.79 7.94
C ILE A 4 -4.63 16.89 8.83
N SER A 5 -4.26 15.71 8.36
CA SER A 5 -3.58 14.69 9.17
C SER A 5 -2.06 14.66 8.99
N GLN A 6 -1.52 15.16 7.90
CA GLN A 6 -0.07 15.25 7.66
C GLN A 6 0.58 16.45 8.39
N HIS A 7 0.40 16.50 9.69
CA HIS A 7 0.96 17.49 10.61
C HIS A 7 1.41 16.82 11.90
N ILE A 8 2.32 17.43 12.64
CA ILE A 8 2.75 16.95 13.97
C ILE A 8 1.55 16.83 14.94
N HIS A 9 0.49 17.59 14.73
CA HIS A 9 -0.76 17.53 15.48
C HIS A 9 -1.93 16.89 14.69
N GLY A 10 -1.64 16.09 13.66
CA GLY A 10 -2.62 15.54 12.74
C GLY A 10 -3.74 14.76 13.42
N THR A 11 -3.43 13.98 14.45
CA THR A 11 -4.43 13.26 15.25
C THR A 11 -5.39 14.21 15.96
N TYR A 12 -4.87 15.31 16.54
CA TYR A 12 -5.72 16.31 17.21
C TYR A 12 -6.56 17.07 16.19
N ASN A 13 -6.02 17.42 15.04
CA ASN A 13 -6.78 18.05 13.95
C ASN A 13 -7.97 17.17 13.52
N ALA A 14 -7.75 15.87 13.33
CA ALA A 14 -8.82 14.93 13.02
C ALA A 14 -9.86 14.85 14.15
N ARG A 15 -9.43 14.80 15.42
CA ARG A 15 -10.32 14.82 16.58
C ARG A 15 -11.16 16.11 16.67
N CYS A 16 -10.60 17.27 16.32
CA CYS A 16 -11.35 18.53 16.28
C CYS A 16 -12.50 18.45 15.26
N LEU A 17 -12.27 17.89 14.08
CA LEU A 17 -13.32 17.70 13.08
C LEU A 17 -14.38 16.71 13.54
N ILE A 18 -13.98 15.62 14.20
CA ILE A 18 -14.91 14.66 14.83
C ILE A 18 -15.78 15.37 15.86
N SER A 19 -15.16 16.13 16.77
CA SER A 19 -15.86 16.88 17.82
C SER A 19 -16.83 17.91 17.22
N LEU A 20 -16.45 18.58 16.15
CA LEU A 20 -17.34 19.51 15.45
C LEU A 20 -18.58 18.80 14.90
N CYS A 21 -18.41 17.67 14.23
CA CYS A 21 -19.53 16.86 13.73
C CYS A 21 -20.46 16.38 14.87
N LEU A 22 -19.88 15.97 16.00
CA LEU A 22 -20.65 15.55 17.17
C LEU A 22 -21.42 16.74 17.78
N ALA A 23 -20.74 17.88 17.98
CA ALA A 23 -21.36 19.08 18.59
C ALA A 23 -22.51 19.63 17.75
N THR A 24 -22.43 19.51 16.43
CA THR A 24 -23.48 19.99 15.50
C THR A 24 -24.50 18.91 15.13
N GLY A 25 -24.39 17.71 15.70
CA GLY A 25 -25.32 16.60 15.49
C GLY A 25 -25.30 16.02 14.07
N HIS A 26 -24.17 16.05 13.40
CA HIS A 26 -24.01 15.55 12.02
C HIS A 26 -23.54 14.08 11.96
N VAL A 27 -23.55 13.35 13.06
CA VAL A 27 -23.25 11.91 13.08
C VAL A 27 -24.55 11.10 13.09
N GLY A 28 -24.62 10.08 12.24
CA GLY A 28 -25.78 9.18 12.18
C GLY A 28 -27.01 9.74 11.43
N ARG A 29 -26.88 10.82 10.68
CA ARG A 29 -27.95 11.39 9.86
C ARG A 29 -27.70 11.10 8.38
N PRO A 30 -28.71 10.75 7.57
CA PRO A 30 -28.57 10.62 6.14
C PRO A 30 -27.98 11.90 5.48
N GLY A 31 -27.02 11.73 4.61
CA GLY A 31 -26.37 12.83 3.90
C GLY A 31 -25.43 13.69 4.73
N SER A 32 -25.09 13.30 5.97
CA SER A 32 -24.17 14.04 6.82
C SER A 32 -23.18 13.11 7.55
N GLY A 33 -22.14 13.66 8.14
CA GLY A 33 -21.13 12.95 8.92
C GLY A 33 -19.71 13.26 8.49
N LEU A 34 -18.78 12.47 9.00
CA LEU A 34 -17.37 12.55 8.63
C LEU A 34 -17.13 11.79 7.35
N HIS A 35 -16.52 12.45 6.38
CA HIS A 35 -16.20 11.85 5.10
C HIS A 35 -14.72 12.07 4.75
N PRO A 36 -13.84 11.11 5.06
CA PRO A 36 -12.42 11.23 4.71
C PRO A 36 -12.25 11.13 3.20
N LEU A 37 -11.73 12.20 2.59
CA LEU A 37 -11.36 12.21 1.19
C LEU A 37 -9.97 11.58 1.03
N ARG A 38 -9.93 10.39 0.52
CA ARG A 38 -8.71 9.62 0.29
C ARG A 38 -7.98 10.15 -0.95
N GLY A 39 -6.63 10.06 -0.95
CA GLY A 39 -5.82 10.53 -2.08
C GLY A 39 -5.76 9.52 -3.22
N GLN A 40 -5.36 8.31 -2.91
CA GLN A 40 -5.18 7.25 -3.89
C GLN A 40 -6.51 6.59 -4.28
N ASN A 41 -6.56 6.06 -5.50
CA ASN A 41 -7.76 5.47 -6.07
C ASN A 41 -8.30 4.28 -5.27
N ASN A 42 -7.45 3.48 -4.64
CA ASN A 42 -7.83 2.28 -3.90
C ASN A 42 -7.19 2.19 -2.51
N VAL A 43 -6.90 3.32 -1.86
CA VAL A 43 -6.30 3.29 -0.51
C VAL A 43 -7.17 2.58 0.51
N GLN A 44 -8.49 2.65 0.37
CA GLN A 44 -9.42 1.92 1.24
C GLN A 44 -9.29 0.41 1.04
N GLY A 45 -9.33 -0.06 -0.21
CA GLY A 45 -9.18 -1.48 -0.53
C GLY A 45 -7.81 -2.05 -0.17
N ALA A 46 -6.75 -1.29 -0.40
CA ALA A 46 -5.41 -1.66 0.03
C ALA A 46 -5.31 -1.83 1.55
N SER A 47 -5.90 -0.91 2.32
CA SER A 47 -5.95 -0.99 3.77
C SER A 47 -6.80 -2.17 4.26
N ASP A 48 -7.97 -2.39 3.65
CA ASP A 48 -8.85 -3.52 3.98
C ASP A 48 -8.18 -4.88 3.69
N ALA A 49 -7.32 -4.93 2.66
CA ALA A 49 -6.52 -6.11 2.31
C ALA A 49 -5.28 -6.32 3.20
N GLY A 50 -5.00 -5.43 4.15
CA GLY A 50 -3.88 -5.57 5.09
C GLY A 50 -2.55 -5.03 4.58
N LEU A 51 -2.53 -4.15 3.60
CA LEU A 51 -1.31 -3.48 3.13
C LEU A 51 -0.91 -2.34 4.08
N ILE A 52 -0.86 -2.65 5.36
CA ILE A 52 -0.45 -1.78 6.48
C ILE A 52 0.44 -2.61 7.39
N PRO A 53 1.62 -2.11 7.81
CA PRO A 53 2.62 -2.94 8.50
C PRO A 53 2.18 -3.52 9.84
N MET A 54 1.15 -2.95 10.49
CA MET A 54 0.69 -3.39 11.80
C MET A 54 -0.57 -4.24 11.79
N VAL A 55 -1.16 -4.53 10.62
CA VAL A 55 -2.40 -5.30 10.53
C VAL A 55 -2.39 -6.31 9.39
N TYR A 56 -3.09 -7.42 9.58
CA TYR A 56 -3.53 -8.35 8.55
C TYR A 56 -4.80 -7.83 7.85
N PRO A 57 -5.31 -8.52 6.81
CA PRO A 57 -6.61 -8.20 6.23
C PRO A 57 -7.70 -8.02 7.30
N ASP A 58 -8.66 -7.15 6.99
CA ASP A 58 -9.74 -6.76 7.91
C ASP A 58 -9.23 -6.11 9.22
N TYR A 59 -8.12 -5.37 9.13
CA TYR A 59 -7.53 -4.64 10.27
C TYR A 59 -7.22 -5.50 11.49
N GLN A 60 -6.97 -6.80 11.32
CA GLN A 60 -6.62 -7.69 12.42
C GLN A 60 -5.18 -7.41 12.89
N PRO A 61 -4.93 -7.09 14.17
CA PRO A 61 -3.59 -6.70 14.61
C PRO A 61 -2.57 -7.82 14.47
N VAL A 62 -1.39 -7.52 13.93
CA VAL A 62 -0.26 -8.48 13.81
C VAL A 62 0.18 -8.98 15.20
N ALA A 63 0.17 -8.10 16.20
CA ALA A 63 0.56 -8.42 17.56
C ALA A 63 -0.45 -9.32 18.30
N ASP A 64 -1.68 -9.50 17.77
CA ASP A 64 -2.68 -10.38 18.39
C ASP A 64 -2.40 -11.84 18.03
N PRO A 65 -2.08 -12.71 19.02
CA PRO A 65 -1.79 -14.12 18.76
C PRO A 65 -2.96 -14.88 18.13
N ALA A 66 -4.20 -14.51 18.43
CA ALA A 66 -5.38 -15.19 17.88
C ALA A 66 -5.59 -14.80 16.40
N ALA A 67 -5.39 -13.53 16.05
CA ALA A 67 -5.39 -13.07 14.67
C ALA A 67 -4.27 -13.76 13.87
N ARG A 68 -3.04 -13.75 14.40
CA ARG A 68 -1.89 -14.38 13.76
C ARG A 68 -2.12 -15.87 13.50
N ALA A 69 -2.57 -16.62 14.48
CA ALA A 69 -2.82 -18.06 14.32
C ALA A 69 -3.83 -18.35 13.21
N ARG A 70 -4.86 -17.49 13.04
CA ARG A 70 -5.84 -17.60 11.94
C ARG A 70 -5.20 -17.42 10.58
N PHE A 71 -4.32 -16.41 10.42
CA PHE A 71 -3.64 -16.16 9.15
C PHE A 71 -2.50 -17.16 8.89
N GLU A 72 -1.83 -17.67 9.92
CA GLU A 72 -0.89 -18.78 9.79
C GLU A 72 -1.58 -20.05 9.24
N ASP A 73 -2.79 -20.34 9.72
CA ASP A 73 -3.60 -21.45 9.22
C ASP A 73 -4.08 -21.18 7.79
N LEU A 74 -4.58 -19.97 7.49
CA LEU A 74 -5.07 -19.62 6.16
C LEU A 74 -3.95 -19.66 5.10
N TRP A 75 -2.77 -19.12 5.43
CA TRP A 75 -1.65 -19.03 4.49
C TRP A 75 -0.66 -20.18 4.57
N GLN A 76 -0.90 -21.14 5.47
CA GLN A 76 -0.07 -22.34 5.68
C GLN A 76 1.41 -22.00 5.88
N THR A 77 1.71 -20.92 6.61
CA THR A 77 3.05 -20.44 6.89
C THR A 77 3.15 -19.84 8.28
N LYS A 78 4.36 -19.79 8.82
CA LYS A 78 4.63 -19.09 10.08
C LYS A 78 4.81 -17.60 9.83
N LEU A 79 4.19 -16.78 10.68
CA LEU A 79 4.22 -15.32 10.59
C LEU A 79 4.97 -14.73 11.77
N ASP A 80 5.59 -13.58 11.55
CA ASP A 80 6.24 -12.81 12.60
C ASP A 80 5.19 -12.28 13.59
N SER A 81 5.58 -12.15 14.86
CA SER A 81 4.78 -11.57 15.91
C SER A 81 4.85 -10.05 15.96
N GLU A 82 5.90 -9.50 15.36
CA GLU A 82 6.16 -8.07 15.40
C GLU A 82 5.59 -7.37 14.16
N PRO A 83 4.98 -6.19 14.32
CA PRO A 83 4.58 -5.36 13.19
C PRO A 83 5.76 -5.00 12.28
N GLY A 84 5.48 -4.83 11.00
CA GLY A 84 6.45 -4.28 10.06
C GLY A 84 6.78 -2.81 10.35
N LEU A 85 7.87 -2.32 9.79
CA LEU A 85 8.33 -0.95 9.95
C LEU A 85 7.45 0.04 9.17
N THR A 86 7.31 1.24 9.70
CA THR A 86 6.75 2.39 8.97
C THR A 86 7.73 2.90 7.91
N VAL A 87 7.27 3.73 6.96
CA VAL A 87 8.11 4.27 5.89
C VAL A 87 9.33 5.03 6.44
N VAL A 88 9.17 5.78 7.53
CA VAL A 88 10.28 6.52 8.17
C VAL A 88 11.28 5.54 8.78
N GLU A 89 10.81 4.56 9.54
CA GLU A 89 11.65 3.53 10.15
C GLU A 89 12.39 2.69 9.10
N ILE A 90 11.75 2.39 7.94
CA ILE A 90 12.42 1.73 6.82
C ILE A 90 13.61 2.58 6.32
N THR A 91 13.40 3.88 6.15
CA THR A 91 14.45 4.80 5.69
C THR A 91 15.62 4.84 6.68
N ASP A 92 15.33 4.93 7.97
CA ASP A 92 16.35 4.90 9.03
C ASP A 92 17.08 3.55 9.06
N ALA A 93 16.35 2.43 8.97
CA ALA A 93 16.95 1.09 8.94
C ALA A 93 17.85 0.85 7.71
N ILE A 94 17.57 1.50 6.58
CA ILE A 94 18.47 1.51 5.41
C ILE A 94 19.76 2.28 5.76
N HIS A 95 19.64 3.45 6.40
CA HIS A 95 20.80 4.23 6.81
C HIS A 95 21.70 3.48 7.77
N GLU A 96 21.12 2.71 8.69
CA GLU A 96 21.81 1.85 9.65
C GLU A 96 22.39 0.58 9.01
N GLY A 97 21.99 0.26 7.78
CA GLY A 97 22.43 -0.94 7.05
C GLY A 97 21.74 -2.23 7.48
N THR A 98 20.68 -2.14 8.27
CA THR A 98 19.84 -3.29 8.66
C THR A 98 19.03 -3.78 7.47
N ILE A 99 18.37 -2.87 6.74
CA ILE A 99 17.72 -3.15 5.46
C ILE A 99 18.74 -2.96 4.33
N LYS A 100 18.89 -3.98 3.49
CA LYS A 100 19.86 -4.01 2.38
C LYS A 100 19.20 -4.13 1.01
N GLY A 101 17.96 -4.58 0.97
CA GLY A 101 17.17 -4.69 -0.25
C GLY A 101 15.75 -4.21 -0.01
N VAL A 102 15.16 -3.55 -1.02
CA VAL A 102 13.78 -3.05 -0.97
C VAL A 102 13.10 -3.34 -2.30
N TYR A 103 11.84 -3.68 -2.23
CA TYR A 103 10.94 -3.74 -3.38
C TYR A 103 9.86 -2.67 -3.23
N ILE A 104 9.81 -1.74 -4.16
CA ILE A 104 8.87 -0.62 -4.18
C ILE A 104 7.87 -0.84 -5.30
N MET A 105 6.59 -0.78 -4.98
CA MET A 105 5.51 -0.98 -5.93
C MET A 105 4.56 0.21 -5.92
N GLY A 106 4.51 0.96 -7.03
CA GLY A 106 3.57 2.05 -7.26
C GLY A 106 3.77 3.27 -6.37
N GLU A 107 5.00 3.49 -5.87
CA GLU A 107 5.35 4.61 -5.00
C GLU A 107 6.65 5.28 -5.49
N ASN A 108 6.75 6.58 -5.24
CA ASN A 108 7.92 7.39 -5.64
C ASN A 108 8.55 8.11 -4.43
N PRO A 109 9.11 7.36 -3.45
CA PRO A 109 9.67 7.94 -2.22
C PRO A 109 10.79 8.95 -2.48
N ALA A 110 11.57 8.81 -3.55
CA ALA A 110 12.59 9.79 -3.93
C ALA A 110 12.01 11.17 -4.29
N MET A 111 10.68 11.32 -4.34
CA MET A 111 9.98 12.59 -4.57
C MET A 111 8.96 12.92 -3.48
N SER A 112 8.28 11.92 -2.92
CA SER A 112 7.11 12.13 -2.07
C SER A 112 7.37 12.03 -0.57
N ASP A 113 8.48 11.41 -0.15
CA ASP A 113 8.74 11.17 1.27
C ASP A 113 9.23 12.42 2.00
N PRO A 114 8.95 12.53 3.31
CA PRO A 114 9.50 13.61 4.13
C PRO A 114 11.03 13.50 4.19
N ASP A 115 11.69 14.65 4.38
CA ASP A 115 13.16 14.76 4.34
C ASP A 115 13.74 14.08 3.09
N LEU A 116 13.45 14.65 1.96
CA LEU A 116 13.77 14.09 0.65
C LEU A 116 15.28 13.79 0.46
N ALA A 117 16.17 14.60 1.04
CA ALA A 117 17.62 14.38 0.97
C ALA A 117 18.00 13.12 1.74
N HIS A 118 17.42 12.90 2.91
CA HIS A 118 17.60 11.71 3.74
C HIS A 118 17.12 10.45 2.99
N THR A 119 15.90 10.48 2.45
CA THR A 119 15.32 9.36 1.68
C THR A 119 16.18 9.01 0.46
N ARG A 120 16.57 9.99 -0.35
CA ARG A 120 17.43 9.76 -1.53
C ARG A 120 18.78 9.16 -1.16
N THR A 121 19.36 9.61 -0.07
CA THR A 121 20.63 9.06 0.44
C THR A 121 20.45 7.62 0.93
N ALA A 122 19.32 7.30 1.55
CA ALA A 122 18.99 5.93 1.94
C ALA A 122 18.87 5.02 0.71
N LEU A 123 18.06 5.40 -0.28
CA LEU A 123 17.90 4.61 -1.53
C LEU A 123 19.23 4.32 -2.21
N ALA A 124 20.15 5.31 -2.24
CA ALA A 124 21.49 5.14 -2.83
C ALA A 124 22.40 4.17 -2.03
N LYS A 125 22.09 3.85 -0.79
CA LYS A 125 22.84 2.89 0.04
C LYS A 125 22.37 1.45 -0.13
N LEU A 126 21.20 1.22 -0.72
CA LEU A 126 20.67 -0.12 -0.91
C LEU A 126 21.62 -0.98 -1.76
N ARG A 127 21.74 -2.24 -1.40
CA ARG A 127 22.47 -3.24 -2.19
C ARG A 127 21.64 -3.77 -3.35
N HIS A 128 20.32 -3.71 -3.23
CA HIS A 128 19.40 -4.16 -4.25
C HIS A 128 18.07 -3.41 -4.11
N LEU A 129 17.64 -2.76 -5.18
CA LEU A 129 16.38 -2.05 -5.26
C LEU A 129 15.60 -2.50 -6.48
N VAL A 130 14.42 -3.01 -6.26
CA VAL A 130 13.44 -3.33 -7.31
C VAL A 130 12.34 -2.28 -7.28
N VAL A 131 12.03 -1.69 -8.42
CA VAL A 131 10.93 -0.72 -8.57
C VAL A 131 9.94 -1.25 -9.61
N GLN A 132 8.70 -1.41 -9.20
CA GLN A 132 7.57 -1.71 -10.07
C GLN A 132 6.69 -0.48 -10.18
N ASP A 133 6.62 0.14 -11.34
CA ASP A 133 5.86 1.37 -11.54
C ASP A 133 5.38 1.49 -12.99
N ILE A 134 4.43 2.41 -13.20
CA ILE A 134 3.88 2.76 -14.52
C ILE A 134 4.74 3.82 -15.24
N PHE A 135 5.59 4.52 -14.52
CA PHE A 135 6.52 5.53 -15.06
C PHE A 135 7.96 5.28 -14.61
N LEU A 136 8.89 5.81 -15.37
CA LEU A 136 10.30 5.92 -14.95
C LEU A 136 10.43 7.11 -13.99
N THR A 137 10.19 6.86 -12.71
CA THR A 137 10.19 7.86 -11.64
C THR A 137 11.59 8.20 -11.15
N GLU A 138 11.72 9.24 -10.30
CA GLU A 138 12.97 9.55 -9.61
C GLU A 138 13.47 8.37 -8.77
N THR A 139 12.57 7.62 -8.15
CA THR A 139 12.90 6.39 -7.40
C THR A 139 13.47 5.31 -8.34
N ALA A 140 12.91 5.15 -9.52
CA ALA A 140 13.38 4.18 -10.50
C ALA A 140 14.82 4.46 -10.97
N CYS A 141 15.29 5.72 -10.87
CA CYS A 141 16.70 6.05 -11.18
C CYS A 141 17.72 5.44 -10.22
N TYR A 142 17.30 4.97 -9.03
CA TYR A 142 18.13 4.26 -8.07
C TYR A 142 18.02 2.74 -8.18
N ALA A 143 17.09 2.24 -8.99
CA ALA A 143 16.76 0.82 -9.04
C ALA A 143 17.79 -0.02 -9.81
N ASP A 144 18.07 -1.22 -9.31
CA ASP A 144 18.81 -2.26 -10.04
C ASP A 144 17.91 -2.99 -11.05
N VAL A 145 16.61 -3.10 -10.71
CA VAL A 145 15.62 -3.74 -11.58
C VAL A 145 14.37 -2.86 -11.63
N ILE A 146 13.87 -2.63 -12.84
CA ILE A 146 12.61 -1.91 -13.08
C ILE A 146 11.63 -2.86 -13.76
N LEU A 147 10.45 -2.99 -13.16
CA LEU A 147 9.36 -3.84 -13.66
C LEU A 147 8.21 -2.93 -14.15
N PRO A 148 8.01 -2.80 -15.47
CA PRO A 148 6.94 -1.98 -16.01
C PRO A 148 5.58 -2.56 -15.66
N ALA A 149 4.77 -1.78 -14.93
CA ALA A 149 3.43 -2.14 -14.49
C ALA A 149 2.34 -1.42 -15.28
N THR A 150 1.11 -1.90 -15.16
CA THR A 150 -0.06 -1.31 -15.80
C THR A 150 -0.76 -0.32 -14.89
N ALA A 151 -1.26 0.77 -15.47
CA ALA A 151 -2.19 1.68 -14.81
C ALA A 151 -3.57 1.02 -14.60
N TRP A 152 -4.40 1.62 -13.76
CA TRP A 152 -5.72 1.08 -13.44
C TRP A 152 -6.66 0.91 -14.66
N PRO A 153 -6.66 1.74 -15.74
CA PRO A 153 -7.50 1.50 -16.91
C PRO A 153 -6.95 0.42 -17.85
N GLU A 154 -5.76 -0.10 -17.60
CA GLU A 154 -5.05 -1.10 -18.43
C GLU A 154 -5.17 -2.52 -17.86
N LYS A 155 -5.95 -2.70 -16.80
CA LYS A 155 -6.15 -4.00 -16.12
C LYS A 155 -7.54 -4.09 -15.51
N ASP A 156 -7.97 -5.33 -15.25
CA ASP A 156 -9.14 -5.60 -14.41
C ASP A 156 -8.72 -5.60 -12.92
N GLY A 157 -9.63 -5.18 -12.05
CA GLY A 157 -9.40 -5.18 -10.62
C GLY A 157 -10.52 -4.52 -9.84
N THR A 158 -10.54 -4.73 -8.54
CA THR A 158 -11.52 -4.09 -7.66
C THR A 158 -10.94 -2.83 -7.02
N VAL A 159 -11.78 -1.83 -6.84
CA VAL A 159 -11.50 -0.64 -6.05
C VAL A 159 -12.57 -0.46 -4.98
N THR A 160 -12.16 -0.05 -3.79
CA THR A 160 -13.08 0.22 -2.69
C THR A 160 -13.07 1.71 -2.39
N ASN A 161 -14.22 2.36 -2.46
CA ASN A 161 -14.32 3.78 -2.15
C ASN A 161 -14.46 4.05 -0.63
N SER A 162 -14.51 5.32 -0.23
CA SER A 162 -14.54 5.73 1.18
C SER A 162 -15.78 5.28 1.94
N ASN A 163 -16.88 4.95 1.26
CA ASN A 163 -18.08 4.38 1.88
C ASN A 163 -18.05 2.83 1.91
N ARG A 164 -16.91 2.23 1.60
CA ARG A 164 -16.65 0.79 1.56
C ARG A 164 -17.43 0.01 0.49
N GLN A 165 -17.90 0.68 -0.53
CA GLN A 165 -18.47 0.01 -1.70
C GLN A 165 -17.33 -0.52 -2.57
N VAL A 166 -17.28 -1.83 -2.75
CA VAL A 166 -16.38 -2.50 -3.67
C VAL A 166 -16.94 -2.40 -5.09
N GLN A 167 -16.12 -1.94 -6.02
CA GLN A 167 -16.49 -1.75 -7.41
C GLN A 167 -15.49 -2.47 -8.32
N MET A 168 -15.99 -3.12 -9.37
CA MET A 168 -15.16 -3.76 -10.37
C MET A 168 -14.72 -2.72 -11.42
N GLY A 169 -13.42 -2.45 -11.49
CA GLY A 169 -12.77 -1.76 -12.60
C GLY A 169 -12.47 -2.77 -13.72
N ARG A 170 -12.88 -2.44 -14.94
CA ARG A 170 -12.57 -3.25 -16.11
C ARG A 170 -11.55 -2.57 -16.98
N GLN A 171 -10.71 -3.37 -17.63
CA GLN A 171 -9.74 -2.88 -18.59
C GLN A 171 -10.43 -2.09 -19.70
N ALA A 172 -10.01 -0.86 -19.90
CA ALA A 172 -10.54 0.05 -20.91
C ALA A 172 -9.60 0.19 -22.12
N VAL A 173 -8.28 0.05 -21.89
CA VAL A 173 -7.25 0.19 -22.93
C VAL A 173 -6.21 -0.93 -22.76
N PRO A 174 -5.52 -1.34 -23.84
CA PRO A 174 -4.45 -2.33 -23.72
C PRO A 174 -3.24 -1.76 -22.95
N PRO A 175 -2.48 -2.60 -22.23
CA PRO A 175 -1.22 -2.20 -21.62
C PRO A 175 -0.21 -1.68 -22.66
N PRO A 176 0.55 -0.62 -22.35
CA PRO A 176 1.57 -0.11 -23.25
C PRO A 176 2.83 -1.00 -23.24
N GLY A 177 3.43 -1.20 -24.41
CA GLY A 177 4.72 -1.88 -24.56
C GLY A 177 4.79 -3.24 -23.86
N SER A 178 5.73 -3.40 -22.95
CA SER A 178 5.95 -4.64 -22.19
C SER A 178 5.30 -4.62 -20.79
N ALA A 179 4.54 -3.59 -20.44
CA ALA A 179 3.89 -3.48 -19.13
C ALA A 179 2.98 -4.66 -18.83
N LYS A 180 2.99 -5.11 -17.59
CA LYS A 180 2.19 -6.25 -17.11
C LYS A 180 1.36 -5.86 -15.89
N PRO A 181 0.19 -6.48 -15.69
CA PRO A 181 -0.58 -6.30 -14.46
C PRO A 181 0.23 -6.69 -13.21
N ASP A 182 0.04 -5.95 -12.11
CA ASP A 182 0.78 -6.18 -10.86
C ASP A 182 0.64 -7.61 -10.37
N LEU A 183 -0.56 -8.17 -10.44
CA LEU A 183 -0.81 -9.56 -10.03
C LEU A 183 -0.01 -10.56 -10.86
N TRP A 184 0.14 -10.32 -12.17
CA TRP A 184 0.97 -11.16 -13.03
C TRP A 184 2.45 -11.08 -12.64
N ILE A 185 2.97 -9.86 -12.40
CA ILE A 185 4.37 -9.64 -11.99
C ILE A 185 4.64 -10.37 -10.66
N ILE A 186 3.76 -10.21 -9.67
CA ILE A 186 3.87 -10.88 -8.36
C ILE A 186 3.83 -12.41 -8.54
N GLY A 187 2.94 -12.91 -9.40
CA GLY A 187 2.86 -14.34 -9.70
C GLY A 187 4.14 -14.90 -10.33
N GLU A 188 4.75 -14.17 -11.26
CA GLU A 188 6.03 -14.61 -11.86
C GLU A 188 7.19 -14.56 -10.85
N MET A 189 7.21 -13.56 -9.97
CA MET A 189 8.18 -13.51 -8.87
C MET A 189 7.98 -14.69 -7.90
N ALA A 190 6.74 -15.02 -7.56
CA ALA A 190 6.40 -16.16 -6.70
C ALA A 190 6.90 -17.48 -7.31
N LYS A 191 6.69 -17.70 -8.60
CA LYS A 191 7.23 -18.87 -9.32
C LYS A 191 8.77 -18.92 -9.26
N GLY A 192 9.43 -17.77 -9.44
CA GLY A 192 10.88 -17.66 -9.31
C GLY A 192 11.40 -18.01 -7.91
N LEU A 193 10.59 -17.82 -6.88
CA LEU A 193 10.85 -18.21 -5.49
C LEU A 193 10.44 -19.66 -5.16
N GLY A 194 9.88 -20.39 -6.13
CA GLY A 194 9.42 -21.78 -5.95
C GLY A 194 8.04 -21.90 -5.31
N LEU A 195 7.27 -20.81 -5.28
CA LEU A 195 5.88 -20.83 -4.81
C LEU A 195 4.93 -21.21 -5.95
N ASP A 196 3.98 -22.10 -5.66
CA ASP A 196 3.00 -22.58 -6.65
C ASP A 196 1.73 -21.74 -6.60
N TRP A 197 1.83 -20.50 -7.05
CA TRP A 197 0.70 -19.56 -7.10
C TRP A 197 0.09 -19.49 -8.50
N HIS A 198 -1.20 -19.76 -8.60
CA HIS A 198 -1.96 -19.75 -9.83
C HIS A 198 -3.09 -18.71 -9.75
N TYR A 199 -2.77 -17.43 -9.98
CA TYR A 199 -3.75 -16.37 -10.05
C TYR A 199 -4.00 -15.97 -11.51
N HIS A 200 -5.24 -16.11 -11.96
CA HIS A 200 -5.65 -15.78 -13.33
C HIS A 200 -6.33 -14.41 -13.45
N GLY A 201 -6.26 -13.60 -12.43
CA GLY A 201 -6.95 -12.31 -12.32
C GLY A 201 -8.17 -12.38 -11.38
N PRO A 202 -8.90 -11.28 -11.21
CA PRO A 202 -10.11 -11.27 -10.43
C PRO A 202 -11.14 -12.16 -11.12
N GLU A 203 -11.52 -13.28 -10.49
CA GLU A 203 -12.63 -14.09 -10.98
C GLU A 203 -13.92 -13.28 -10.93
N PRO A 204 -14.80 -13.42 -11.92
CA PRO A 204 -16.13 -12.84 -11.83
C PRO A 204 -16.86 -13.51 -10.64
N VAL A 205 -17.19 -12.69 -9.66
CA VAL A 205 -18.05 -13.09 -8.54
C VAL A 205 -19.49 -13.25 -9.00
#